data_f79b4320bdd54246a1dd96f1ef2181a3
#
_entry.id   f79b4320bdd54246a1dd96f1ef2181a3
#
_cell.length_a   1.000
_cell.length_b   1.000
_cell.length_c   1.000
_cell.angle_alpha   90.00
_cell.angle_beta   90.00
_cell.angle_gamma   90.00
#
_symmetry.space_group_name_H-M   'P 1'
#
loop_
_entity.id
_entity.type
_entity.pdbx_description
1 polymer ?
#
loop_
_entity_poly.entity_id
_entity_poly.type
_entity_poly.pdbx_seq_one_letter_code
_entity_poly.pdbx_strand_id
1 'polypeptide(L)'
;MTRSITLARTLALSALATLVLSSSAFAKIEEGKLVIWINGDKGYNGLAEVGKKFEKDTGIKVTVEHPDKLEEKYPQVAAPGDGPDIILWAHDRFGGYAQSGLLAEVHPSKAFQDKLFPFTWDAVRYDGKLIGYPIAVEALSLIYNKDLVKQPPKTWEEIPALDKQLRASGKSAIMWNLQEPYFTWPIIAADGGYAFKYENGKYNIKDVGVANAGSQAGLQFIVDLVKNKHINADTDYSIAEAAFNKGQTAMTINGPWAWNNIEQSKINYGVTLLPTFKGKPSKPFVGVLTAGINAASPNKELATEFLENYLLTNEGLADVNKDKPLGAVALKSYQETLAKDPKIAATMQNSQNGEIMPNIPQMSAFWYAERSAVLNAVSGRQTVKAALDDVQTRITK
;
A
#
# COMPACT_ATOMS: atom_id res chain seq x y z
N MET A 1 46.75 76.94 -26.44
CA MET A 1 45.46 77.65 -26.61
C MET A 1 44.54 76.76 -27.43
N THR A 2 43.30 76.75 -27.07
CA THR A 2 42.08 76.18 -27.68
C THR A 2 41.69 74.75 -27.27
N ARG A 3 40.66 74.75 -26.49
CA ARG A 3 39.85 73.65 -26.00
C ARG A 3 39.04 73.01 -27.13
N SER A 4 38.89 71.69 -27.07
CA SER A 4 37.79 71.01 -27.74
C SER A 4 37.14 70.05 -26.77
N ILE A 5 35.92 70.34 -26.46
CA ILE A 5 35.01 69.57 -25.64
C ILE A 5 34.38 68.47 -26.55
N THR A 6 34.58 67.23 -26.21
CA THR A 6 33.87 66.13 -26.90
C THR A 6 32.83 65.53 -25.94
N LEU A 7 31.59 65.74 -26.30
CA LEU A 7 30.44 65.15 -25.60
C LEU A 7 30.40 63.62 -25.90
N ALA A 8 30.53 62.86 -24.84
CA ALA A 8 30.25 61.42 -24.87
C ALA A 8 28.76 61.19 -24.61
N ARG A 9 28.06 60.73 -25.60
CA ARG A 9 26.67 60.26 -25.46
C ARG A 9 26.73 58.84 -24.95
N THR A 10 26.32 58.64 -23.70
CA THR A 10 26.11 57.33 -23.13
C THR A 10 24.73 56.81 -23.59
N LEU A 11 24.77 55.78 -24.42
CA LEU A 11 23.59 54.98 -24.76
C LEU A 11 23.41 53.93 -23.65
N ALA A 12 22.42 54.13 -22.83
CA ALA A 12 21.94 53.13 -21.90
C ALA A 12 21.14 52.09 -22.67
N LEU A 13 21.70 50.90 -22.93
CA LEU A 13 20.95 49.72 -23.36
C LEU A 13 20.26 49.15 -22.11
N SER A 14 18.97 49.35 -22.04
CA SER A 14 18.10 48.65 -21.12
C SER A 14 17.91 47.23 -21.65
N ALA A 15 18.67 46.29 -21.15
CA ALA A 15 18.40 44.87 -21.36
C ALA A 15 17.17 44.48 -20.49
N LEU A 16 16.00 44.44 -21.12
CA LEU A 16 14.82 43.81 -20.57
C LEU A 16 15.07 42.30 -20.58
N ALA A 17 15.54 41.79 -19.45
CA ALA A 17 15.56 40.35 -19.21
C ALA A 17 14.11 39.87 -19.02
N THR A 18 13.50 39.39 -20.10
CA THR A 18 12.25 38.65 -20.05
C THR A 18 12.57 37.32 -19.35
N LEU A 19 12.27 37.26 -18.07
CA LEU A 19 12.14 35.98 -17.35
C LEU A 19 10.98 35.26 -18.05
N VAL A 20 11.33 34.32 -18.93
CA VAL A 20 10.40 33.29 -19.36
C VAL A 20 10.29 32.35 -18.16
N LEU A 21 9.33 32.64 -17.28
CA LEU A 21 8.78 31.62 -16.39
C LEU A 21 8.21 30.53 -17.31
N SER A 22 8.97 29.49 -17.54
CA SER A 22 8.44 28.24 -18.03
C SER A 22 7.53 27.69 -16.94
N SER A 23 6.31 28.24 -16.84
CA SER A 23 5.21 27.50 -16.27
C SER A 23 5.08 26.27 -17.14
N SER A 24 5.44 25.13 -16.62
CA SER A 24 4.99 23.84 -17.14
C SER A 24 3.47 23.91 -17.06
N ALA A 25 2.88 24.42 -18.13
CA ALA A 25 1.44 24.38 -18.33
C ALA A 25 1.10 22.91 -18.48
N PHE A 26 0.71 22.26 -17.37
CA PHE A 26 0.04 21.00 -17.45
C PHE A 26 -1.20 21.23 -18.31
N ALA A 27 -1.39 20.38 -19.32
CA ALA A 27 -2.54 20.50 -20.20
C ALA A 27 -3.81 20.46 -19.35
N LYS A 28 -4.69 21.46 -19.54
CA LYS A 28 -6.03 21.44 -18.95
C LYS A 28 -6.72 20.12 -19.27
N ILE A 29 -7.50 19.61 -18.32
CA ILE A 29 -8.31 18.41 -18.55
C ILE A 29 -9.27 18.69 -19.70
N GLU A 30 -9.18 17.90 -20.76
CA GLU A 30 -10.00 18.08 -21.96
C GLU A 30 -11.28 17.25 -21.86
N GLU A 31 -12.40 17.87 -22.19
CA GLU A 31 -13.68 17.19 -22.29
C GLU A 31 -13.70 16.22 -23.48
N GLY A 32 -14.32 15.05 -23.29
CA GLY A 32 -14.49 14.06 -24.35
C GLY A 32 -13.32 13.11 -24.54
N LYS A 33 -12.38 13.05 -23.59
CA LYS A 33 -11.31 12.05 -23.53
C LYS A 33 -10.94 11.73 -22.09
N LEU A 34 -10.27 10.60 -21.87
CA LEU A 34 -9.80 10.19 -20.55
C LEU A 34 -8.27 10.13 -20.51
N VAL A 35 -7.69 10.72 -19.47
CA VAL A 35 -6.29 10.55 -19.11
C VAL A 35 -6.23 9.83 -17.77
N ILE A 36 -5.45 8.77 -17.72
CA ILE A 36 -5.31 7.91 -16.52
C ILE A 36 -3.85 7.89 -16.08
N TRP A 37 -3.62 8.15 -14.81
CA TRP A 37 -2.32 7.99 -14.20
C TRP A 37 -2.27 6.71 -13.37
N ILE A 38 -1.23 5.93 -13.57
CA ILE A 38 -0.95 4.70 -12.83
C ILE A 38 0.56 4.60 -12.57
N ASN A 39 0.96 3.97 -11.47
CA ASN A 39 2.37 3.82 -11.16
C ASN A 39 3.11 2.94 -12.20
N GLY A 40 4.35 3.28 -12.47
CA GLY A 40 5.18 2.61 -13.48
C GLY A 40 5.55 1.15 -13.18
N ASP A 41 5.35 0.69 -11.96
CA ASP A 41 5.52 -0.72 -11.56
C ASP A 41 4.28 -1.59 -11.81
N LYS A 42 3.18 -0.99 -12.22
CA LYS A 42 1.90 -1.67 -12.52
C LYS A 42 1.75 -1.94 -14.02
N GLY A 43 0.72 -2.69 -14.38
CA GLY A 43 0.42 -3.08 -15.75
C GLY A 43 -0.17 -1.96 -16.60
N TYR A 44 0.55 -0.90 -16.82
CA TYR A 44 0.06 0.27 -17.55
C TYR A 44 -0.20 -0.01 -19.04
N ASN A 45 0.57 -0.91 -19.66
CA ASN A 45 0.28 -1.33 -21.04
C ASN A 45 -1.01 -2.15 -21.13
N GLY A 46 -1.27 -3.04 -20.15
CA GLY A 46 -2.53 -3.77 -20.05
C GLY A 46 -3.72 -2.84 -19.83
N LEU A 47 -3.55 -1.81 -19.00
CA LEU A 47 -4.57 -0.78 -18.80
C LEU A 47 -4.82 0.00 -20.10
N ALA A 48 -3.79 0.28 -20.88
CA ALA A 48 -3.93 0.92 -22.19
C ALA A 48 -4.74 0.05 -23.17
N GLU A 49 -4.60 -1.27 -23.12
CA GLU A 49 -5.43 -2.19 -23.92
C GLU A 49 -6.92 -2.11 -23.52
N VAL A 50 -7.22 -1.98 -22.24
CA VAL A 50 -8.59 -1.71 -21.76
C VAL A 50 -9.09 -0.38 -22.34
N GLY A 51 -8.23 0.64 -22.35
CA GLY A 51 -8.52 1.94 -22.95
C GLY A 51 -8.85 1.87 -24.44
N LYS A 52 -8.14 1.04 -25.19
CA LYS A 52 -8.42 0.82 -26.65
C LYS A 52 -9.78 0.19 -26.87
N LYS A 53 -10.20 -0.75 -26.02
CA LYS A 53 -11.55 -1.33 -26.11
C LYS A 53 -12.61 -0.27 -25.84
N PHE A 54 -12.40 0.56 -24.85
CA PHE A 54 -13.28 1.69 -24.54
C PHE A 54 -13.39 2.67 -25.71
N GLU A 55 -12.27 3.04 -26.33
CA GLU A 55 -12.23 3.90 -27.50
C GLU A 55 -12.96 3.29 -28.69
N LYS A 56 -12.77 2.00 -28.93
CA LYS A 56 -13.46 1.28 -30.01
C LYS A 56 -14.97 1.33 -29.84
N ASP A 57 -15.47 1.17 -28.64
CA ASP A 57 -16.90 1.09 -28.36
C ASP A 57 -17.56 2.46 -28.25
N THR A 58 -16.85 3.46 -27.77
CA THR A 58 -17.42 4.78 -27.44
C THR A 58 -16.91 5.92 -28.31
N GLY A 59 -15.80 5.72 -29.02
CA GLY A 59 -15.10 6.79 -29.72
C GLY A 59 -14.27 7.72 -28.81
N ILE A 60 -14.25 7.45 -27.51
CA ILE A 60 -13.52 8.26 -26.50
C ILE A 60 -12.10 7.76 -26.38
N LYS A 61 -11.13 8.60 -26.68
CA LYS A 61 -9.71 8.29 -26.54
C LYS A 61 -9.32 8.17 -25.06
N VAL A 62 -8.58 7.12 -24.74
CA VAL A 62 -8.01 6.87 -23.41
C VAL A 62 -6.48 6.90 -23.50
N THR A 63 -5.85 7.77 -22.73
CA THR A 63 -4.39 7.85 -22.62
C THR A 63 -3.96 7.41 -21.22
N VAL A 64 -3.05 6.45 -21.14
CA VAL A 64 -2.47 5.97 -19.88
C VAL A 64 -1.07 6.52 -19.73
N GLU A 65 -0.80 7.18 -18.63
CA GLU A 65 0.49 7.78 -18.30
C GLU A 65 0.97 7.23 -16.94
N HIS A 66 2.30 7.17 -16.77
CA HIS A 66 2.90 6.70 -15.51
C HIS A 66 4.03 7.65 -15.06
N PRO A 67 3.70 8.90 -14.70
CA PRO A 67 4.71 9.86 -14.28
C PRO A 67 5.39 9.43 -12.99
N ASP A 68 6.69 9.72 -12.90
CA ASP A 68 7.45 9.47 -11.66
C ASP A 68 6.85 10.28 -10.50
N LYS A 69 6.77 9.66 -9.32
CA LYS A 69 6.23 10.28 -8.10
C LYS A 69 4.82 10.86 -8.30
N LEU A 70 3.98 10.11 -8.99
CA LEU A 70 2.64 10.58 -9.33
C LEU A 70 1.80 10.93 -8.10
N GLU A 71 2.02 10.25 -6.97
CA GLU A 71 1.32 10.49 -5.71
C GLU A 71 1.64 11.87 -5.10
N GLU A 72 2.82 12.39 -5.39
CA GLU A 72 3.22 13.76 -4.98
C GLU A 72 2.79 14.79 -6.02
N LYS A 73 2.81 14.43 -7.30
CA LYS A 73 2.44 15.32 -8.41
C LYS A 73 0.94 15.55 -8.50
N TYR A 74 0.14 14.52 -8.20
CA TYR A 74 -1.32 14.61 -8.35
C TYR A 74 -1.92 15.77 -7.57
N PRO A 75 -1.68 15.95 -6.26
CA PRO A 75 -2.25 17.10 -5.55
C PRO A 75 -1.80 18.44 -6.11
N GLN A 76 -0.59 18.54 -6.65
CA GLN A 76 -0.05 19.77 -7.25
C GLN A 76 -0.76 20.17 -8.52
N VAL A 77 -1.14 19.20 -9.36
CA VAL A 77 -1.83 19.47 -10.62
C VAL A 77 -3.35 19.51 -10.45
N ALA A 78 -3.90 18.72 -9.56
CA ALA A 78 -5.35 18.65 -9.31
C ALA A 78 -5.88 19.89 -8.57
N ALA A 79 -5.11 20.47 -7.65
CA ALA A 79 -5.52 21.66 -6.89
C ALA A 79 -5.90 22.85 -7.81
N PRO A 80 -5.13 23.20 -8.85
CA PRO A 80 -5.54 24.24 -9.81
C PRO A 80 -6.57 23.78 -10.85
N GLY A 81 -7.04 22.52 -10.79
CA GLY A 81 -8.08 22.01 -11.67
C GLY A 81 -7.56 21.30 -12.93
N ASP A 82 -6.31 20.86 -12.92
CA ASP A 82 -5.68 20.13 -14.02
C ASP A 82 -5.41 18.66 -13.60
N GLY A 83 -4.58 17.96 -14.36
CA GLY A 83 -4.15 16.59 -14.07
C GLY A 83 -4.94 15.54 -14.84
N PRO A 84 -4.84 14.27 -14.43
CA PRO A 84 -5.58 13.17 -15.05
C PRO A 84 -7.06 13.22 -14.67
N ASP A 85 -7.89 12.53 -15.47
CA ASP A 85 -9.28 12.25 -15.09
C ASP A 85 -9.37 11.19 -14.01
N ILE A 86 -8.49 10.18 -14.09
CA ILE A 86 -8.43 9.04 -13.17
C ILE A 86 -7.02 8.88 -12.65
N ILE A 87 -6.88 8.66 -11.33
CA ILE A 87 -5.63 8.31 -10.69
C ILE A 87 -5.74 6.93 -10.04
N LEU A 88 -4.76 6.04 -10.29
CA LEU A 88 -4.61 4.79 -9.60
C LEU A 88 -3.39 4.83 -8.67
N TRP A 89 -3.64 4.61 -7.40
CA TRP A 89 -2.61 4.55 -6.35
C TRP A 89 -3.11 3.76 -5.15
N ALA A 90 -2.25 3.51 -4.19
CA ALA A 90 -2.65 2.90 -2.92
C ALA A 90 -3.63 3.81 -2.17
N HIS A 91 -4.65 3.22 -1.57
CA HIS A 91 -5.79 3.92 -0.96
C HIS A 91 -5.41 4.87 0.19
N ASP A 92 -4.32 4.61 0.88
CA ASP A 92 -3.90 5.41 2.04
C ASP A 92 -3.62 6.88 1.70
N ARG A 93 -3.22 7.17 0.47
CA ARG A 93 -3.06 8.55 -0.04
C ARG A 93 -4.39 9.24 -0.33
N PHE A 94 -5.43 8.48 -0.62
CA PHE A 94 -6.70 9.04 -1.07
C PHE A 94 -7.44 9.83 0.01
N GLY A 95 -7.25 9.49 1.28
CA GLY A 95 -7.82 10.28 2.38
C GLY A 95 -7.35 11.73 2.37
N GLY A 96 -6.05 11.96 2.17
CA GLY A 96 -5.48 13.31 2.04
C GLY A 96 -5.98 14.04 0.79
N TYR A 97 -6.10 13.35 -0.33
CA TYR A 97 -6.66 13.93 -1.55
C TYR A 97 -8.13 14.33 -1.37
N ALA A 98 -8.93 13.44 -0.75
CA ALA A 98 -10.34 13.73 -0.46
C ALA A 98 -10.51 14.89 0.52
N GLN A 99 -9.68 14.96 1.55
CA GLN A 99 -9.69 16.07 2.51
C GLN A 99 -9.42 17.41 1.82
N SER A 100 -8.55 17.41 0.81
CA SER A 100 -8.23 18.61 0.01
C SER A 100 -9.22 18.87 -1.13
N GLY A 101 -10.30 18.09 -1.25
CA GLY A 101 -11.32 18.26 -2.28
C GLY A 101 -10.88 17.87 -3.69
N LEU A 102 -9.88 17.00 -3.82
CA LEU A 102 -9.26 16.63 -5.10
C LEU A 102 -9.88 15.39 -5.76
N LEU A 103 -10.78 14.70 -5.08
CA LEU A 103 -11.46 13.50 -5.58
C LEU A 103 -12.96 13.70 -5.65
N ALA A 104 -13.57 13.24 -6.72
CA ALA A 104 -15.02 13.18 -6.85
C ALA A 104 -15.58 12.05 -5.97
N GLU A 105 -16.72 12.32 -5.32
CA GLU A 105 -17.52 11.27 -4.73
C GLU A 105 -18.08 10.37 -5.83
N VAL A 106 -18.07 9.06 -5.62
CA VAL A 106 -18.63 8.09 -6.56
C VAL A 106 -19.88 7.43 -5.97
N HIS A 107 -20.83 7.07 -6.85
CA HIS A 107 -22.13 6.55 -6.45
C HIS A 107 -22.45 5.22 -7.16
N PRO A 108 -21.62 4.18 -6.98
CA PRO A 108 -21.91 2.89 -7.58
C PRO A 108 -23.22 2.32 -7.01
N SER A 109 -24.01 1.68 -7.87
CA SER A 109 -25.23 1.00 -7.43
C SER A 109 -24.91 -0.10 -6.42
N LYS A 110 -25.89 -0.48 -5.62
CA LYS A 110 -25.69 -1.62 -4.70
C LYS A 110 -25.34 -2.90 -5.47
N ALA A 111 -25.96 -3.12 -6.63
CA ALA A 111 -25.66 -4.27 -7.47
C ALA A 111 -24.19 -4.30 -7.93
N PHE A 112 -23.64 -3.13 -8.26
CA PHE A 112 -22.21 -3.02 -8.58
C PHE A 112 -21.34 -3.25 -7.34
N GLN A 113 -21.68 -2.62 -6.22
CA GLN A 113 -20.94 -2.79 -4.97
C GLN A 113 -20.86 -4.27 -4.54
N ASP A 114 -21.93 -5.02 -4.74
CA ASP A 114 -21.99 -6.45 -4.38
C ASP A 114 -21.08 -7.35 -5.25
N LYS A 115 -20.58 -6.86 -6.37
CA LYS A 115 -19.58 -7.57 -7.20
C LYS A 115 -18.19 -7.58 -6.58
N LEU A 116 -17.89 -6.66 -5.67
CA LEU A 116 -16.60 -6.53 -5.01
C LEU A 116 -16.69 -6.97 -3.55
N PHE A 117 -15.55 -7.39 -2.98
CA PHE A 117 -15.50 -7.77 -1.57
C PHE A 117 -15.84 -6.57 -0.69
N PRO A 118 -16.75 -6.74 0.30
CA PRO A 118 -17.22 -5.63 1.12
C PRO A 118 -16.10 -4.84 1.83
N PHE A 119 -15.08 -5.53 2.35
CA PHE A 119 -13.99 -4.86 3.07
C PHE A 119 -13.17 -3.93 2.17
N THR A 120 -13.13 -4.16 0.85
CA THR A 120 -12.39 -3.30 -0.07
C THR A 120 -13.04 -1.93 -0.25
N TRP A 121 -14.35 -1.85 -0.09
CA TRP A 121 -15.07 -0.57 -0.10
C TRP A 121 -14.71 0.31 1.10
N ASP A 122 -14.38 -0.29 2.25
CA ASP A 122 -13.93 0.48 3.42
C ASP A 122 -12.61 1.22 3.15
N ALA A 123 -11.75 0.67 2.29
CA ALA A 123 -10.50 1.31 1.88
C ALA A 123 -10.73 2.61 1.09
N VAL A 124 -11.81 2.69 0.34
CA VAL A 124 -12.13 3.83 -0.53
C VAL A 124 -13.22 4.74 0.06
N ARG A 125 -13.45 4.63 1.36
CA ARG A 125 -14.41 5.45 2.10
C ARG A 125 -13.67 6.50 2.91
N TYR A 126 -14.06 7.75 2.74
CA TYR A 126 -13.53 8.86 3.51
C TYR A 126 -14.70 9.73 3.99
N ASP A 127 -14.74 9.98 5.29
CA ASP A 127 -15.82 10.76 5.94
C ASP A 127 -17.22 10.26 5.56
N GLY A 128 -17.37 8.94 5.49
CA GLY A 128 -18.64 8.26 5.14
C GLY A 128 -18.96 8.23 3.65
N LYS A 129 -18.13 8.81 2.78
CA LYS A 129 -18.36 8.89 1.34
C LYS A 129 -17.40 8.00 0.56
N LEU A 130 -17.87 7.39 -0.52
CA LEU A 130 -17.02 6.64 -1.44
C LEU A 130 -16.27 7.63 -2.35
N ILE A 131 -14.95 7.55 -2.36
CA ILE A 131 -14.05 8.46 -3.07
C ILE A 131 -13.21 7.74 -4.14
N GLY A 132 -13.57 6.53 -4.49
CA GLY A 132 -12.87 5.75 -5.50
C GLY A 132 -13.43 4.34 -5.62
N TYR A 133 -12.78 3.57 -6.49
CA TYR A 133 -13.10 2.16 -6.77
C TYR A 133 -11.93 1.29 -6.36
N PRO A 134 -12.15 0.24 -5.55
CA PRO A 134 -11.08 -0.69 -5.20
C PRO A 134 -10.76 -1.62 -6.37
N ILE A 135 -9.48 -1.82 -6.67
CA ILE A 135 -9.02 -2.62 -7.81
C ILE A 135 -8.34 -3.90 -7.35
N ALA A 136 -7.27 -3.79 -6.58
CA ALA A 136 -6.45 -4.91 -6.14
C ALA A 136 -6.12 -4.80 -4.66
N VAL A 137 -5.76 -5.93 -4.05
CA VAL A 137 -5.53 -6.05 -2.61
C VAL A 137 -4.18 -6.67 -2.38
N GLU A 138 -3.41 -6.13 -1.43
CA GLU A 138 -2.16 -6.73 -0.99
C GLU A 138 -2.06 -6.73 0.53
N ALA A 139 -1.45 -7.78 1.06
CA ALA A 139 -1.14 -7.94 2.47
C ALA A 139 0.05 -8.86 2.63
N LEU A 140 0.64 -8.86 3.82
CA LEU A 140 1.65 -9.81 4.20
C LEU A 140 1.08 -11.22 4.36
N SER A 141 1.90 -12.19 4.02
CA SER A 141 1.66 -13.62 4.22
C SER A 141 2.87 -14.28 4.86
N LEU A 142 2.68 -15.48 5.38
CA LEU A 142 3.79 -16.35 5.75
C LEU A 142 4.32 -17.03 4.49
N ILE A 143 5.61 -16.88 4.22
CA ILE A 143 6.30 -17.52 3.11
C ILE A 143 7.26 -18.54 3.71
N TYR A 144 7.23 -19.77 3.20
CA TYR A 144 8.03 -20.86 3.74
C TYR A 144 8.76 -21.65 2.68
N ASN A 145 9.91 -22.16 3.04
CA ASN A 145 10.72 -23.06 2.23
C ASN A 145 10.24 -24.49 2.45
N LYS A 146 9.63 -25.09 1.42
CA LYS A 146 9.04 -26.44 1.49
C LYS A 146 10.08 -27.55 1.71
N ASP A 147 11.35 -27.29 1.39
CA ASP A 147 12.44 -28.23 1.61
C ASP A 147 12.90 -28.26 3.07
N LEU A 148 12.65 -27.18 3.82
CA LEU A 148 12.99 -27.08 5.23
C LEU A 148 11.80 -27.34 6.16
N VAL A 149 10.61 -26.93 5.76
CA VAL A 149 9.36 -27.09 6.50
C VAL A 149 8.25 -27.53 5.54
N LYS A 150 7.80 -28.76 5.67
CA LYS A 150 6.74 -29.30 4.80
C LYS A 150 5.36 -28.80 5.18
N GLN A 151 5.13 -28.65 6.49
CA GLN A 151 3.89 -28.09 7.04
C GLN A 151 4.25 -26.91 7.91
N PRO A 152 4.01 -25.67 7.43
CA PRO A 152 4.33 -24.48 8.22
C PRO A 152 3.47 -24.42 9.48
N PRO A 153 3.99 -23.81 10.55
CA PRO A 153 3.26 -23.69 11.81
C PRO A 153 2.00 -22.86 11.61
N LYS A 154 0.92 -23.28 12.24
CA LYS A 154 -0.36 -22.57 12.24
C LYS A 154 -0.44 -21.51 13.31
N THR A 155 0.43 -21.59 14.33
CA THR A 155 0.44 -20.68 15.47
C THR A 155 1.84 -20.10 15.69
N TRP A 156 1.88 -18.86 16.18
CA TRP A 156 3.13 -18.24 16.61
C TRP A 156 3.80 -19.02 17.75
N GLU A 157 3.00 -19.59 18.63
CA GLU A 157 3.46 -20.33 19.81
C GLU A 157 4.27 -21.58 19.46
N GLU A 158 4.10 -22.12 18.25
CA GLU A 158 4.89 -23.27 17.76
C GLU A 158 6.29 -22.88 17.28
N ILE A 159 6.54 -21.61 17.00
CA ILE A 159 7.80 -21.15 16.35
C ILE A 159 9.04 -21.37 17.21
N PRO A 160 9.04 -21.10 18.53
CA PRO A 160 10.22 -21.36 19.37
C PRO A 160 10.72 -22.81 19.32
N ALA A 161 9.81 -23.78 19.40
CA ALA A 161 10.16 -25.17 19.29
C ALA A 161 10.68 -25.57 17.91
N LEU A 162 10.05 -25.06 16.86
CA LEU A 162 10.50 -25.27 15.48
C LEU A 162 11.91 -24.68 15.25
N ASP A 163 12.18 -23.49 15.78
CA ASP A 163 13.51 -22.87 15.68
C ASP A 163 14.58 -23.72 16.37
N LYS A 164 14.30 -24.20 17.57
CA LYS A 164 15.21 -25.08 18.28
C LYS A 164 15.54 -26.36 17.49
N GLN A 165 14.53 -26.92 16.83
CA GLN A 165 14.69 -28.09 15.98
C GLN A 165 15.54 -27.81 14.75
N LEU A 166 15.29 -26.70 14.05
CA LEU A 166 16.02 -26.30 12.84
C LEU A 166 17.47 -25.88 13.14
N ARG A 167 17.74 -25.34 14.31
CA ARG A 167 19.10 -24.96 14.74
C ARG A 167 20.06 -26.13 14.75
N ALA A 168 19.58 -27.34 15.00
CA ALA A 168 20.38 -28.54 14.89
C ALA A 168 20.98 -28.77 13.50
N SER A 169 20.33 -28.26 12.46
CA SER A 169 20.80 -28.28 11.06
C SER A 169 21.40 -26.96 10.62
N GLY A 170 21.69 -26.04 11.54
CA GLY A 170 22.26 -24.73 11.23
C GLY A 170 21.28 -23.75 10.55
N LYS A 171 19.98 -24.01 10.68
CA LYS A 171 18.92 -23.17 10.09
C LYS A 171 18.12 -22.48 11.20
N SER A 172 17.48 -21.37 10.88
CA SER A 172 16.50 -20.72 11.76
C SER A 172 15.07 -20.94 11.28
N ALA A 173 14.10 -20.79 12.18
CA ALA A 173 12.70 -20.96 11.81
C ALA A 173 12.19 -19.79 10.98
N ILE A 174 12.42 -18.56 11.42
CA ILE A 174 11.86 -17.37 10.79
C ILE A 174 12.79 -16.16 10.91
N MET A 175 12.87 -15.41 9.84
CA MET A 175 13.45 -14.05 9.83
C MET A 175 12.55 -13.14 9.03
N TRP A 176 12.20 -12.00 9.60
CA TRP A 176 11.42 -10.98 8.89
C TRP A 176 11.83 -9.60 9.35
N ASN A 177 11.41 -8.58 8.63
CA ASN A 177 11.78 -7.19 8.91
C ASN A 177 11.17 -6.73 10.25
N LEU A 178 12.01 -6.46 11.23
CA LEU A 178 11.62 -5.94 12.54
C LEU A 178 11.75 -4.41 12.63
N GLN A 179 12.29 -3.77 11.59
CA GLN A 179 12.60 -2.34 11.60
C GLN A 179 11.41 -1.47 11.18
N GLU A 180 10.41 -2.07 10.52
CA GLU A 180 9.25 -1.34 10.03
C GLU A 180 7.96 -1.90 10.64
N PRO A 181 7.12 -1.05 11.23
CA PRO A 181 5.87 -1.47 11.88
C PRO A 181 4.91 -2.23 10.97
N TYR A 182 4.90 -1.94 9.69
CA TYR A 182 4.11 -2.68 8.71
C TYR A 182 4.32 -4.20 8.83
N PHE A 183 5.56 -4.63 9.08
CA PHE A 183 5.94 -6.05 9.16
C PHE A 183 5.73 -6.67 10.54
N THR A 184 5.79 -5.90 11.60
CA THR A 184 5.58 -6.38 12.97
C THR A 184 4.13 -6.30 13.43
N TRP A 185 3.35 -5.47 12.79
CA TRP A 185 1.96 -5.21 13.16
C TRP A 185 1.04 -6.44 13.16
N PRO A 186 1.16 -7.40 12.24
CA PRO A 186 0.23 -8.53 12.18
C PRO A 186 0.07 -9.30 13.49
N ILE A 187 1.16 -9.57 14.21
CA ILE A 187 1.09 -10.23 15.52
C ILE A 187 0.66 -9.24 16.62
N ILE A 188 1.10 -7.99 16.57
CA ILE A 188 0.73 -6.96 17.54
C ILE A 188 -0.78 -6.71 17.53
N ALA A 189 -1.39 -6.76 16.37
CA ALA A 189 -2.83 -6.54 16.20
C ALA A 189 -3.69 -7.81 16.44
N ALA A 190 -3.09 -8.98 16.48
CA ALA A 190 -3.82 -10.25 16.49
C ALA A 190 -4.78 -10.39 17.67
N ASP A 191 -4.35 -10.00 18.88
CA ASP A 191 -5.13 -10.14 20.11
C ASP A 191 -5.88 -8.88 20.53
N GLY A 192 -6.16 -7.98 19.57
CA GLY A 192 -7.02 -6.82 19.80
C GLY A 192 -6.35 -5.47 19.62
N GLY A 193 -5.08 -5.39 19.17
CA GLY A 193 -4.46 -4.12 18.80
C GLY A 193 -5.09 -3.54 17.54
N TYR A 194 -5.15 -2.21 17.45
CA TYR A 194 -5.56 -1.47 16.25
C TYR A 194 -4.91 -0.09 16.27
N ALA A 195 -4.74 0.50 15.09
CA ALA A 195 -4.18 1.84 14.98
C ALA A 195 -5.20 2.90 15.40
N PHE A 196 -6.26 3.07 14.62
CA PHE A 196 -7.39 3.95 14.92
C PHE A 196 -8.68 3.19 14.72
N LYS A 197 -9.65 3.38 15.62
CA LYS A 197 -10.92 2.68 15.52
C LYS A 197 -11.73 3.17 14.33
N TYR A 198 -12.16 2.24 13.49
CA TYR A 198 -13.01 2.49 12.35
C TYR A 198 -14.46 2.24 12.73
N GLU A 199 -15.29 3.29 12.67
CA GLU A 199 -16.72 3.22 12.99
C GLU A 199 -17.52 4.08 12.02
N ASN A 200 -18.60 3.53 11.49
CA ASN A 200 -19.56 4.26 10.64
C ASN A 200 -18.91 4.99 9.45
N GLY A 201 -17.91 4.35 8.82
CA GLY A 201 -17.23 4.92 7.66
C GLY A 201 -16.16 5.97 7.99
N LYS A 202 -15.78 6.10 9.26
CA LYS A 202 -14.80 7.08 9.74
C LYS A 202 -13.81 6.47 10.71
N TYR A 203 -12.62 7.03 10.77
CA TYR A 203 -11.64 6.73 11.82
C TYR A 203 -11.80 7.70 12.99
N ASN A 204 -11.91 7.14 14.19
CA ASN A 204 -11.88 7.93 15.42
C ASN A 204 -10.44 8.10 15.89
N ILE A 205 -9.85 9.26 15.63
CA ILE A 205 -8.45 9.56 15.97
C ILE A 205 -8.17 9.63 17.48
N LYS A 206 -9.20 9.65 18.31
CA LYS A 206 -9.08 9.61 19.77
C LYS A 206 -9.17 8.20 20.36
N ASP A 207 -9.63 7.24 19.57
CA ASP A 207 -9.74 5.83 19.97
C ASP A 207 -8.65 5.02 19.26
N VAL A 208 -7.56 4.77 19.97
CA VAL A 208 -6.39 4.05 19.47
C VAL A 208 -6.13 2.81 20.33
N GLY A 209 -5.80 1.71 19.67
CA GLY A 209 -5.56 0.41 20.31
C GLY A 209 -4.09 -0.01 20.33
N VAL A 210 -3.19 0.97 20.36
CA VAL A 210 -1.74 0.72 20.28
C VAL A 210 -1.11 0.25 21.59
N ALA A 211 -1.76 0.52 22.73
CA ALA A 211 -1.23 0.22 24.05
C ALA A 211 -2.17 -0.68 24.89
N ASN A 212 -3.18 -1.27 24.27
CA ASN A 212 -4.08 -2.17 24.98
C ASN A 212 -3.39 -3.53 25.31
N ALA A 213 -4.08 -4.36 26.06
CA ALA A 213 -3.54 -5.65 26.49
C ALA A 213 -3.12 -6.55 25.32
N GLY A 214 -3.87 -6.55 24.23
CA GLY A 214 -3.58 -7.33 23.04
C GLY A 214 -2.31 -6.86 22.32
N SER A 215 -2.15 -5.55 22.14
CA SER A 215 -0.93 -4.96 21.58
C SER A 215 0.30 -5.28 22.45
N GLN A 216 0.17 -5.17 23.76
CA GLN A 216 1.24 -5.51 24.69
C GLN A 216 1.63 -6.99 24.56
N ALA A 217 0.66 -7.89 24.52
CA ALA A 217 0.92 -9.33 24.40
C ALA A 217 1.63 -9.66 23.07
N GLY A 218 1.21 -9.08 21.96
CA GLY A 218 1.83 -9.31 20.65
C GLY A 218 3.26 -8.81 20.58
N LEU A 219 3.52 -7.60 21.05
CA LEU A 219 4.90 -7.07 21.09
C LEU A 219 5.77 -7.84 22.09
N GLN A 220 5.23 -8.24 23.24
CA GLN A 220 5.98 -9.05 24.21
C GLN A 220 6.42 -10.39 23.61
N PHE A 221 5.59 -11.00 22.78
CA PHE A 221 5.98 -12.26 22.10
C PHE A 221 7.20 -12.04 21.19
N ILE A 222 7.22 -10.94 20.42
CA ILE A 222 8.40 -10.59 19.60
C ILE A 222 9.63 -10.36 20.47
N VAL A 223 9.49 -9.62 21.56
CA VAL A 223 10.58 -9.37 22.51
C VAL A 223 11.13 -10.69 23.08
N ASP A 224 10.24 -11.60 23.43
CA ASP A 224 10.64 -12.91 23.96
C ASP A 224 11.37 -13.76 22.91
N LEU A 225 10.97 -13.71 21.64
CA LEU A 225 11.71 -14.34 20.55
C LEU A 225 13.14 -13.81 20.44
N VAL A 226 13.33 -12.51 20.61
CA VAL A 226 14.66 -11.87 20.61
C VAL A 226 15.47 -12.30 21.85
N LYS A 227 14.88 -12.23 23.03
CA LYS A 227 15.53 -12.65 24.29
C LYS A 227 16.00 -14.10 24.26
N ASN A 228 15.19 -14.98 23.71
CA ASN A 228 15.48 -16.41 23.62
C ASN A 228 16.32 -16.76 22.38
N LYS A 229 16.82 -15.74 21.66
CA LYS A 229 17.71 -15.88 20.49
C LYS A 229 17.12 -16.67 19.32
N HIS A 230 15.80 -16.66 19.18
CA HIS A 230 15.13 -17.21 18.00
C HIS A 230 15.19 -16.27 16.81
N ILE A 231 15.21 -14.97 17.06
CA ILE A 231 15.35 -13.91 16.07
C ILE A 231 16.33 -12.84 16.57
N ASN A 232 16.85 -12.02 15.64
CA ASN A 232 17.76 -10.93 15.95
C ASN A 232 17.02 -9.58 15.79
N ALA A 233 17.14 -8.71 16.79
CA ALA A 233 16.52 -7.39 16.82
C ALA A 233 16.91 -6.50 15.62
N ASP A 234 18.11 -6.67 15.07
CA ASP A 234 18.65 -5.85 13.97
C ASP A 234 18.19 -6.30 12.59
N THR A 235 17.36 -7.33 12.49
CA THR A 235 16.89 -7.87 11.21
C THR A 235 16.03 -6.84 10.49
N ASP A 236 16.49 -6.38 9.33
CA ASP A 236 15.77 -5.52 8.42
C ASP A 236 15.23 -6.30 7.21
N TYR A 237 14.62 -5.60 6.27
CA TYR A 237 14.06 -6.20 5.06
C TYR A 237 15.13 -6.96 4.25
N SER A 238 16.28 -6.34 3.99
CA SER A 238 17.34 -6.92 3.15
C SER A 238 17.98 -8.13 3.80
N ILE A 239 18.22 -8.10 5.11
CA ILE A 239 18.77 -9.23 5.87
C ILE A 239 17.82 -10.43 5.83
N ALA A 240 16.53 -10.20 6.07
CA ALA A 240 15.53 -11.26 6.06
C ALA A 240 15.34 -11.85 4.65
N GLU A 241 15.25 -11.00 3.62
CA GLU A 241 15.13 -11.44 2.22
C GLU A 241 16.34 -12.28 1.80
N ALA A 242 17.54 -11.82 2.08
CA ALA A 242 18.75 -12.57 1.76
C ALA A 242 18.82 -13.92 2.47
N ALA A 243 18.47 -13.97 3.75
CA ALA A 243 18.49 -15.21 4.53
C ALA A 243 17.48 -16.25 3.99
N PHE A 244 16.28 -15.82 3.66
CA PHE A 244 15.28 -16.72 3.08
C PHE A 244 15.70 -17.19 1.67
N ASN A 245 16.13 -16.30 0.82
CA ASN A 245 16.47 -16.60 -0.57
C ASN A 245 17.77 -17.45 -0.68
N LYS A 246 18.60 -17.48 0.36
CA LYS A 246 19.77 -18.36 0.46
C LYS A 246 19.49 -19.68 1.19
N GLY A 247 18.25 -19.91 1.62
CA GLY A 247 17.89 -21.11 2.35
C GLY A 247 18.43 -21.19 3.78
N GLN A 248 18.76 -20.07 4.40
CA GLN A 248 19.30 -20.01 5.77
C GLN A 248 18.20 -19.99 6.83
N THR A 249 17.03 -19.48 6.51
CA THR A 249 15.84 -19.48 7.35
C THR A 249 14.68 -20.18 6.65
N ALA A 250 13.88 -20.91 7.41
CA ALA A 250 12.78 -21.70 6.86
C ALA A 250 11.58 -20.85 6.43
N MET A 251 11.38 -19.69 7.06
CA MET A 251 10.22 -18.84 6.82
C MET A 251 10.58 -17.36 6.84
N THR A 252 9.74 -16.57 6.19
CA THR A 252 9.75 -15.12 6.28
C THR A 252 8.31 -14.60 6.21
N ILE A 253 8.13 -13.34 6.54
CA ILE A 253 6.86 -12.62 6.36
C ILE A 253 7.11 -11.53 5.33
N ASN A 254 6.39 -11.59 4.21
CA ASN A 254 6.53 -10.64 3.12
C ASN A 254 5.27 -10.62 2.26
N GLY A 255 5.22 -9.70 1.32
CA GLY A 255 4.10 -9.55 0.40
C GLY A 255 4.38 -10.09 -1.00
N PRO A 256 3.39 -9.97 -1.91
CA PRO A 256 3.52 -10.47 -3.29
C PRO A 256 4.69 -9.87 -4.08
N TRP A 257 5.11 -8.67 -3.75
CA TRP A 257 6.27 -8.00 -4.38
C TRP A 257 7.59 -8.78 -4.21
N ALA A 258 7.67 -9.68 -3.21
CA ALA A 258 8.87 -10.48 -2.94
C ALA A 258 8.94 -11.78 -3.76
N TRP A 259 7.83 -12.22 -4.33
CA TRP A 259 7.76 -13.57 -4.96
C TRP A 259 8.73 -13.73 -6.13
N ASN A 260 8.88 -12.70 -6.95
CA ASN A 260 9.76 -12.78 -8.12
C ASN A 260 11.23 -13.06 -7.73
N ASN A 261 11.75 -12.37 -6.73
CA ASN A 261 13.13 -12.60 -6.25
C ASN A 261 13.28 -14.00 -5.63
N ILE A 262 12.27 -14.49 -4.95
CA ILE A 262 12.28 -15.85 -4.40
C ILE A 262 12.34 -16.89 -5.53
N GLU A 263 11.51 -16.70 -6.56
CA GLU A 263 11.53 -17.58 -7.75
C GLU A 263 12.86 -17.57 -8.47
N GLN A 264 13.48 -16.42 -8.63
CA GLN A 264 14.82 -16.29 -9.20
C GLN A 264 15.89 -16.98 -8.38
N SER A 265 15.71 -17.06 -7.05
CA SER A 265 16.59 -17.78 -6.14
C SER A 265 16.41 -19.30 -6.18
N LYS A 266 15.41 -19.79 -6.90
CA LYS A 266 15.07 -21.22 -7.06
C LYS A 266 14.69 -21.92 -5.73
N ILE A 267 14.24 -21.17 -4.75
CA ILE A 267 13.67 -21.72 -3.53
C ILE A 267 12.32 -22.36 -3.85
N ASN A 268 12.13 -23.59 -3.39
CA ASN A 268 10.83 -24.26 -3.42
C ASN A 268 9.95 -23.70 -2.30
N TYR A 269 9.20 -22.66 -2.60
CA TYR A 269 8.46 -21.92 -1.59
C TYR A 269 6.95 -22.10 -1.69
N GLY A 270 6.29 -21.86 -0.57
CA GLY A 270 4.83 -21.72 -0.48
C GLY A 270 4.46 -20.43 0.23
N VAL A 271 3.27 -19.97 -0.02
CA VAL A 271 2.66 -18.81 0.62
C VAL A 271 1.40 -19.27 1.33
N THR A 272 1.25 -18.94 2.61
CA THR A 272 0.16 -19.42 3.43
C THR A 272 -0.30 -18.37 4.42
N LEU A 273 -1.30 -18.70 5.23
CA LEU A 273 -1.81 -17.83 6.27
C LEU A 273 -0.71 -17.48 7.28
N LEU A 274 -0.70 -16.25 7.72
CA LEU A 274 0.09 -15.84 8.88
C LEU A 274 -0.33 -16.69 10.09
N PRO A 275 0.61 -17.04 10.97
CA PRO A 275 0.27 -17.83 12.15
C PRO A 275 -0.74 -17.09 13.04
N THR A 276 -1.57 -17.84 13.74
CA THR A 276 -2.45 -17.28 14.77
C THR A 276 -1.66 -16.96 16.03
N PHE A 277 -2.17 -16.01 16.81
CA PHE A 277 -1.65 -15.68 18.12
C PHE A 277 -2.78 -15.73 19.15
N LYS A 278 -2.61 -16.48 20.23
CA LYS A 278 -3.66 -16.74 21.23
C LYS A 278 -4.97 -17.22 20.59
N GLY A 279 -4.85 -18.05 19.56
CA GLY A 279 -5.98 -18.59 18.83
C GLY A 279 -6.69 -17.63 17.87
N LYS A 280 -6.15 -16.43 17.66
CA LYS A 280 -6.71 -15.42 16.79
C LYS A 280 -5.84 -15.19 15.55
N PRO A 281 -6.42 -14.93 14.39
CA PRO A 281 -5.65 -14.61 13.18
C PRO A 281 -4.74 -13.39 13.39
N SER A 282 -3.52 -13.46 12.89
CA SER A 282 -2.69 -12.27 12.71
C SER A 282 -3.38 -11.30 11.76
N LYS A 283 -3.26 -10.00 12.03
CA LYS A 283 -3.97 -8.94 11.30
C LYS A 283 -3.00 -8.01 10.58
N PRO A 284 -2.60 -8.34 9.34
CA PRO A 284 -1.75 -7.43 8.58
C PRO A 284 -2.52 -6.18 8.18
N PHE A 285 -1.81 -5.08 7.98
CA PHE A 285 -2.36 -3.95 7.27
C PHE A 285 -2.62 -4.32 5.81
N VAL A 286 -3.79 -3.94 5.32
CA VAL A 286 -4.21 -4.23 3.95
C VAL A 286 -4.08 -2.98 3.10
N GLY A 287 -3.33 -3.07 2.00
CA GLY A 287 -3.25 -2.06 0.96
C GLY A 287 -4.25 -2.37 -0.16
N VAL A 288 -4.90 -1.34 -0.67
CA VAL A 288 -5.85 -1.47 -1.79
C VAL A 288 -5.45 -0.51 -2.89
N LEU A 289 -5.08 -1.06 -4.05
CA LEU A 289 -4.94 -0.25 -5.26
C LEU A 289 -6.30 0.30 -5.63
N THR A 290 -6.39 1.62 -5.70
CA THR A 290 -7.65 2.34 -5.84
C THR A 290 -7.62 3.23 -7.07
N ALA A 291 -8.74 3.30 -7.78
CA ALA A 291 -8.96 4.25 -8.86
C ALA A 291 -9.86 5.39 -8.37
N GLY A 292 -9.33 6.60 -8.36
CA GLY A 292 -10.08 7.80 -8.01
C GLY A 292 -10.35 8.68 -9.23
N ILE A 293 -11.45 9.42 -9.19
CA ILE A 293 -11.83 10.36 -10.24
C ILE A 293 -11.49 11.79 -9.77
N ASN A 294 -10.75 12.53 -10.58
CA ASN A 294 -10.40 13.91 -10.29
C ASN A 294 -11.66 14.76 -10.14
N ALA A 295 -11.77 15.47 -9.03
CA ALA A 295 -12.91 16.37 -8.77
C ALA A 295 -13.10 17.44 -9.86
N ALA A 296 -12.01 17.84 -10.51
CA ALA A 296 -12.01 18.84 -11.58
C ALA A 296 -12.30 18.24 -12.97
N SER A 297 -12.39 16.92 -13.11
CA SER A 297 -12.65 16.30 -14.41
C SER A 297 -14.03 16.67 -14.95
N PRO A 298 -14.12 17.13 -16.21
CA PRO A 298 -15.40 17.29 -16.90
C PRO A 298 -15.96 15.95 -17.42
N ASN A 299 -15.21 14.86 -17.27
CA ASN A 299 -15.49 13.56 -17.84
C ASN A 299 -15.88 12.51 -16.78
N LYS A 300 -16.48 12.93 -15.66
CA LYS A 300 -16.77 12.03 -14.53
C LYS A 300 -17.66 10.84 -14.89
N GLU A 301 -18.65 11.06 -15.75
CA GLU A 301 -19.53 9.97 -16.22
C GLU A 301 -18.78 8.97 -17.10
N LEU A 302 -17.93 9.46 -18.01
CA LEU A 302 -17.07 8.61 -18.84
C LEU A 302 -16.07 7.83 -18.00
N ALA A 303 -15.49 8.47 -16.99
CA ALA A 303 -14.57 7.82 -16.06
C ALA A 303 -15.28 6.71 -15.26
N THR A 304 -16.49 6.98 -14.79
CA THR A 304 -17.31 5.97 -14.10
C THR A 304 -17.62 4.79 -15.01
N GLU A 305 -18.05 5.05 -16.24
CA GLU A 305 -18.33 3.99 -17.23
C GLU A 305 -17.08 3.15 -17.53
N PHE A 306 -15.95 3.78 -17.71
CA PHE A 306 -14.67 3.10 -17.91
C PHE A 306 -14.32 2.18 -16.71
N LEU A 307 -14.42 2.69 -15.49
CA LEU A 307 -14.06 1.95 -14.30
C LEU A 307 -15.02 0.80 -13.99
N GLU A 308 -16.33 1.03 -14.09
CA GLU A 308 -17.33 0.02 -13.73
C GLU A 308 -17.52 -1.05 -14.80
N ASN A 309 -17.50 -0.68 -16.10
CA ASN A 309 -17.89 -1.58 -17.18
C ASN A 309 -16.74 -2.05 -18.08
N TYR A 310 -15.54 -1.51 -17.92
CA TYR A 310 -14.37 -1.90 -18.71
C TYR A 310 -13.22 -2.39 -17.83
N LEU A 311 -12.78 -1.64 -16.82
CA LEU A 311 -11.67 -2.05 -15.98
C LEU A 311 -12.08 -3.11 -14.95
N LEU A 312 -13.15 -2.86 -14.17
CA LEU A 312 -13.63 -3.78 -13.13
C LEU A 312 -14.54 -4.86 -13.70
N THR A 313 -14.00 -5.57 -14.68
CA THR A 313 -14.57 -6.76 -15.33
C THR A 313 -13.50 -7.85 -15.35
N ASN A 314 -13.91 -9.09 -15.55
CA ASN A 314 -12.96 -10.19 -15.70
C ASN A 314 -11.97 -9.95 -16.84
N GLU A 315 -12.45 -9.43 -17.98
CA GLU A 315 -11.62 -9.13 -19.15
C GLU A 315 -10.66 -7.97 -18.89
N GLY A 316 -11.17 -6.88 -18.31
CA GLY A 316 -10.36 -5.69 -18.04
C GLY A 316 -9.23 -5.98 -17.07
N LEU A 317 -9.52 -6.64 -15.96
CA LEU A 317 -8.50 -7.02 -14.98
C LEU A 317 -7.54 -8.07 -15.54
N ALA A 318 -8.00 -8.98 -16.39
CA ALA A 318 -7.13 -9.95 -17.06
C ALA A 318 -6.12 -9.28 -17.98
N ASP A 319 -6.51 -8.24 -18.72
CA ASP A 319 -5.60 -7.46 -19.57
C ASP A 319 -4.49 -6.80 -18.77
N VAL A 320 -4.84 -6.19 -17.63
CA VAL A 320 -3.85 -5.57 -16.72
C VAL A 320 -2.95 -6.64 -16.09
N ASN A 321 -3.54 -7.73 -15.60
CA ASN A 321 -2.82 -8.83 -14.93
C ASN A 321 -1.85 -9.56 -15.85
N LYS A 322 -2.18 -9.65 -17.12
CA LYS A 322 -1.32 -10.25 -18.15
C LYS A 322 -0.04 -9.43 -18.38
N ASP A 323 -0.13 -8.13 -18.31
CA ASP A 323 1.01 -7.23 -18.42
C ASP A 323 1.88 -7.29 -17.17
N LYS A 324 1.28 -7.03 -16.00
CA LYS A 324 1.91 -7.24 -14.69
C LYS A 324 0.90 -7.77 -13.69
N PRO A 325 1.27 -8.80 -12.91
CA PRO A 325 0.36 -9.39 -11.95
C PRO A 325 -0.18 -8.38 -10.94
N LEU A 326 -1.51 -8.39 -10.77
CA LEU A 326 -2.21 -7.55 -9.78
C LEU A 326 -2.14 -8.15 -8.36
N GLY A 327 -1.85 -9.43 -8.23
CA GLY A 327 -2.04 -10.17 -6.98
C GLY A 327 -3.50 -10.51 -6.76
N ALA A 328 -4.01 -10.34 -5.56
CA ALA A 328 -5.44 -10.50 -5.27
C ALA A 328 -6.21 -9.28 -5.76
N VAL A 329 -7.47 -9.48 -6.17
CA VAL A 329 -8.30 -8.41 -6.72
C VAL A 329 -9.60 -8.24 -5.94
N ALA A 330 -10.16 -7.02 -6.01
CA ALA A 330 -11.41 -6.69 -5.34
C ALA A 330 -12.63 -7.32 -6.00
N LEU A 331 -12.60 -7.54 -7.31
CA LEU A 331 -13.70 -8.15 -8.06
C LEU A 331 -13.80 -9.65 -7.75
N LYS A 332 -14.88 -10.07 -7.11
CA LYS A 332 -15.08 -11.46 -6.65
C LYS A 332 -14.94 -12.48 -7.76
N SER A 333 -15.56 -12.24 -8.92
CA SER A 333 -15.57 -13.21 -10.04
C SER A 333 -14.18 -13.45 -10.61
N TYR A 334 -13.33 -12.42 -10.71
CA TYR A 334 -11.96 -12.58 -11.19
C TYR A 334 -11.03 -13.12 -10.10
N GLN A 335 -11.22 -12.73 -8.85
CA GLN A 335 -10.49 -13.31 -7.72
C GLN A 335 -10.68 -14.82 -7.62
N GLU A 336 -11.87 -15.33 -7.91
CA GLU A 336 -12.15 -16.75 -7.96
C GLU A 336 -11.24 -17.48 -8.99
N THR A 337 -11.00 -16.85 -10.13
CA THR A 337 -10.06 -17.37 -11.13
C THR A 337 -8.61 -17.31 -10.62
N LEU A 338 -8.19 -16.17 -10.05
CA LEU A 338 -6.82 -15.98 -9.55
C LEU A 338 -6.51 -16.84 -8.33
N ALA A 339 -7.51 -17.17 -7.53
CA ALA A 339 -7.37 -17.99 -6.32
C ALA A 339 -7.06 -19.47 -6.60
N LYS A 340 -7.06 -19.91 -7.86
CA LYS A 340 -6.49 -21.20 -8.26
C LYS A 340 -4.99 -21.26 -8.00
N ASP A 341 -4.31 -20.12 -7.97
CA ASP A 341 -2.95 -19.98 -7.43
C ASP A 341 -3.03 -19.90 -5.90
N PRO A 342 -2.47 -20.88 -5.16
CA PRO A 342 -2.52 -20.88 -3.69
C PRO A 342 -1.90 -19.65 -3.04
N LYS A 343 -0.91 -19.02 -3.69
CA LYS A 343 -0.26 -17.80 -3.22
C LYS A 343 -1.25 -16.63 -3.19
N ILE A 344 -2.05 -16.50 -4.22
CA ILE A 344 -3.06 -15.45 -4.32
C ILE A 344 -4.23 -15.73 -3.38
N ALA A 345 -4.64 -16.99 -3.24
CA ALA A 345 -5.66 -17.38 -2.26
C ALA A 345 -5.24 -17.03 -0.83
N ALA A 346 -4.00 -17.31 -0.47
CA ALA A 346 -3.46 -16.97 0.85
C ALA A 346 -3.40 -15.45 1.07
N THR A 347 -2.98 -14.69 0.06
CA THR A 347 -2.95 -13.22 0.12
C THR A 347 -4.34 -12.65 0.39
N MET A 348 -5.37 -13.14 -0.30
CA MET A 348 -6.75 -12.71 -0.06
C MET A 348 -7.23 -13.08 1.34
N GLN A 349 -6.96 -14.29 1.80
CA GLN A 349 -7.38 -14.74 3.13
C GLN A 349 -6.71 -13.93 4.24
N ASN A 350 -5.40 -13.65 4.13
CA ASN A 350 -4.71 -12.77 5.06
C ASN A 350 -5.27 -11.35 5.03
N SER A 351 -5.63 -10.87 3.85
CA SER A 351 -6.28 -9.55 3.70
C SER A 351 -7.64 -9.49 4.39
N GLN A 352 -8.46 -10.53 4.25
CA GLN A 352 -9.76 -10.62 4.91
C GLN A 352 -9.64 -10.71 6.43
N ASN A 353 -8.57 -11.33 6.93
CA ASN A 353 -8.26 -11.38 8.37
C ASN A 353 -7.64 -10.08 8.88
N GLY A 354 -7.17 -9.22 7.99
CA GLY A 354 -6.39 -8.03 8.31
C GLY A 354 -7.21 -6.80 8.65
N GLU A 355 -6.51 -5.69 8.70
CA GLU A 355 -7.05 -4.35 8.95
C GLU A 355 -6.72 -3.47 7.75
N ILE A 356 -7.72 -2.83 7.18
CA ILE A 356 -7.47 -1.83 6.13
C ILE A 356 -6.55 -0.74 6.72
N MET A 357 -5.46 -0.46 6.02
CA MET A 357 -4.56 0.62 6.41
C MET A 357 -5.34 1.93 6.46
N PRO A 358 -5.39 2.63 7.62
CA PRO A 358 -6.11 3.89 7.70
C PRO A 358 -5.65 4.91 6.66
N ASN A 359 -6.60 5.55 5.99
CA ASN A 359 -6.35 6.52 4.93
C ASN A 359 -6.29 7.97 5.44
N ILE A 360 -5.92 8.16 6.69
CA ILE A 360 -5.90 9.46 7.37
C ILE A 360 -4.48 9.98 7.60
N PRO A 361 -4.27 11.31 7.61
CA PRO A 361 -2.95 11.92 7.80
C PRO A 361 -2.26 11.53 9.11
N GLN A 362 -3.04 11.21 10.15
CA GLN A 362 -2.55 10.79 11.47
C GLN A 362 -1.72 9.51 11.43
N MET A 363 -1.80 8.73 10.36
CA MET A 363 -0.95 7.54 10.19
C MET A 363 0.54 7.86 10.14
N SER A 364 0.93 9.06 9.74
CA SER A 364 2.35 9.47 9.79
C SER A 364 2.92 9.43 11.21
N ALA A 365 2.18 9.96 12.18
CA ALA A 365 2.57 9.90 13.59
C ALA A 365 2.56 8.47 14.13
N PHE A 366 1.59 7.66 13.72
CA PHE A 366 1.52 6.24 14.08
C PHE A 366 2.78 5.48 13.62
N TRP A 367 3.15 5.57 12.35
CA TRP A 367 4.32 4.88 11.81
C TRP A 367 5.59 5.23 12.56
N TYR A 368 5.81 6.52 12.80
CA TYR A 368 7.00 6.99 13.51
C TYR A 368 7.04 6.50 14.96
N ALA A 369 5.94 6.66 15.70
CA ALA A 369 5.87 6.32 17.11
C ALA A 369 5.93 4.80 17.33
N GLU A 370 5.20 4.01 16.53
CA GLU A 370 5.20 2.55 16.62
C GLU A 370 6.58 1.96 16.27
N ARG A 371 7.25 2.51 15.26
CA ARG A 371 8.62 2.12 14.92
C ARG A 371 9.56 2.30 16.11
N SER A 372 9.52 3.45 16.74
CA SER A 372 10.35 3.75 17.91
C SER A 372 10.06 2.79 19.06
N ALA A 373 8.78 2.50 19.31
CA ALA A 373 8.36 1.60 20.38
C ALA A 373 8.84 0.17 20.16
N VAL A 374 8.66 -0.37 18.96
CA VAL A 374 9.12 -1.74 18.63
C VAL A 374 10.64 -1.83 18.80
N LEU A 375 11.39 -0.90 18.23
CA LEU A 375 12.85 -0.88 18.32
C LEU A 375 13.34 -0.77 19.77
N ASN A 376 12.72 0.06 20.58
CA ASN A 376 13.07 0.23 21.98
C ASN A 376 12.73 -1.03 22.80
N ALA A 377 11.61 -1.66 22.53
CA ALA A 377 11.21 -2.88 23.24
C ALA A 377 12.12 -4.07 22.88
N VAL A 378 12.38 -4.32 21.59
CA VAL A 378 13.21 -5.45 21.16
C VAL A 378 14.68 -5.30 21.52
N SER A 379 15.17 -4.07 21.66
CA SER A 379 16.54 -3.77 22.12
C SER A 379 16.67 -3.75 23.65
N GLY A 380 15.58 -3.86 24.38
CA GLY A 380 15.57 -3.81 25.84
C GLY A 380 15.71 -2.40 26.44
N ARG A 381 15.64 -1.34 25.64
CA ARG A 381 15.71 0.06 26.11
C ARG A 381 14.48 0.48 26.90
N GLN A 382 13.34 -0.07 26.57
CA GLN A 382 12.08 0.15 27.27
C GLN A 382 11.34 -1.17 27.47
N THR A 383 10.51 -1.23 28.50
CA THR A 383 9.53 -2.31 28.63
C THR A 383 8.47 -2.16 27.53
N VAL A 384 7.82 -3.25 27.17
CA VAL A 384 6.72 -3.23 26.21
C VAL A 384 5.65 -2.21 26.59
N LYS A 385 5.22 -2.24 27.87
CA LYS A 385 4.20 -1.29 28.35
C LYS A 385 4.64 0.17 28.21
N ALA A 386 5.84 0.51 28.66
CA ALA A 386 6.34 1.89 28.57
C ALA A 386 6.46 2.36 27.12
N ALA A 387 6.97 1.49 26.23
CA ALA A 387 7.13 1.81 24.82
C ALA A 387 5.76 2.09 24.14
N LEU A 388 4.76 1.26 24.40
CA LEU A 388 3.43 1.41 23.80
C LEU A 388 2.62 2.55 24.43
N ASP A 389 2.78 2.82 25.72
CA ASP A 389 2.19 4.00 26.37
C ASP A 389 2.71 5.31 25.74
N ASP A 390 3.98 5.34 25.36
CA ASP A 390 4.56 6.49 24.64
C ASP A 390 3.92 6.68 23.26
N VAL A 391 3.65 5.58 22.54
CA VAL A 391 2.91 5.64 21.26
C VAL A 391 1.54 6.25 21.47
N GLN A 392 0.79 5.72 22.44
CA GLN A 392 -0.54 6.21 22.80
C GLN A 392 -0.54 7.72 23.03
N THR A 393 0.41 8.19 23.81
CA THR A 393 0.55 9.60 24.14
C THR A 393 0.85 10.47 22.92
N ARG A 394 1.72 9.99 22.03
CA ARG A 394 2.14 10.74 20.83
C ARG A 394 1.08 10.89 19.79
N ILE A 395 0.30 9.83 19.55
CA ILE A 395 -0.70 9.83 18.46
C ILE A 395 -2.06 10.37 18.88
N THR A 396 -2.29 10.54 20.18
CA THR A 396 -3.54 11.13 20.71
C THR A 396 -3.44 12.62 21.05
N LYS A 397 -2.24 13.19 20.96
CA LYS A 397 -2.04 14.65 21.09
C LYS A 397 -2.55 15.37 19.86
#